data_006928f64686eff9bc51b49d5d3b02b3
#
_entry.id   006928f64686eff9bc51b49d5d3b02b3
#
_cell.length_a   1.000
_cell.length_b   1.000
_cell.length_c   1.000
_cell.angle_alpha   90.00
_cell.angle_beta   90.00
_cell.angle_gamma   90.00
#
_symmetry.space_group_name_H-M   'P 1'
#
loop_
_entity.id
_entity.type
_entity.pdbx_description
1 polymer ?
#
loop_
_entity_poly.entity_id
_entity_poly.type
_entity_poly.pdbx_seq_one_letter_code
_entity_poly.pdbx_strand_id
1 'polypeptide(L)'
;SSAGDVNDDGFDDVIVGAFGADPNGESSGSSYVVFGQASAFAATLDLSSLDGNHGFRLDGAAAYDISGTSVSSAGDVNGDGFADVVVGAYNADLNGDLSGSSYVIFGRSDFGGGNVIAGTPGDDILKGTSAAEIFEAGEGNDRMIGRGGADVFHGDAGDDYIQVADLGFASVDGGSGDDVLHTDGKDLNLDLANFSDKIHGIETICIYGRGDNTLTLTAADLLNLSDTTNTLKVHGNAGDRIVLDNDWVDGG
;
A
#
# COMPACT_ATOMS: atom_id res chain seq x y z
N SER A 1 6.14 -25.59 1.13
CA SER A 1 4.93 -25.82 1.92
C SER A 1 3.79 -24.98 1.37
N SER A 2 2.52 -25.37 1.60
CA SER A 2 1.39 -24.45 1.39
C SER A 2 1.50 -23.30 2.39
N ALA A 3 1.16 -22.10 1.97
CA ALA A 3 1.05 -20.90 2.80
C ALA A 3 -0.41 -20.59 3.20
N GLY A 4 -1.39 -21.21 2.53
CA GLY A 4 -2.79 -20.79 2.52
C GLY A 4 -2.97 -19.64 1.55
N ASP A 5 -4.10 -18.97 1.58
CA ASP A 5 -4.39 -17.75 0.82
C ASP A 5 -3.97 -16.55 1.68
N VAL A 6 -2.76 -16.04 1.46
CA VAL A 6 -2.18 -14.99 2.32
C VAL A 6 -2.54 -13.57 1.85
N ASN A 7 -3.10 -13.44 0.62
CA ASN A 7 -3.49 -12.18 0.03
C ASN A 7 -5.00 -12.06 -0.27
N ASP A 8 -5.81 -13.11 0.06
CA ASP A 8 -7.26 -13.21 -0.15
C ASP A 8 -7.68 -13.06 -1.63
N ASP A 9 -6.85 -13.60 -2.54
CA ASP A 9 -7.16 -13.61 -3.98
C ASP A 9 -7.99 -14.83 -4.41
N GLY A 10 -8.25 -15.75 -3.50
CA GLY A 10 -9.02 -16.99 -3.68
C GLY A 10 -8.19 -18.18 -4.16
N PHE A 11 -6.86 -18.08 -4.18
CA PHE A 11 -5.94 -19.16 -4.51
C PHE A 11 -4.97 -19.45 -3.36
N ASP A 12 -4.69 -20.74 -3.14
CA ASP A 12 -3.66 -21.11 -2.15
C ASP A 12 -2.27 -20.72 -2.64
N ASP A 13 -1.47 -20.16 -1.74
CA ASP A 13 -0.11 -19.72 -1.95
C ASP A 13 0.92 -20.76 -1.52
N VAL A 14 2.15 -20.56 -1.97
CA VAL A 14 3.27 -21.45 -1.66
C VAL A 14 4.38 -20.68 -0.96
N ILE A 15 4.86 -21.22 0.19
CA ILE A 15 6.06 -20.71 0.85
C ILE A 15 7.25 -21.65 0.67
N VAL A 16 8.41 -21.07 0.31
CA VAL A 16 9.68 -21.76 0.07
C VAL A 16 10.76 -21.15 0.95
N GLY A 17 11.44 -21.97 1.74
CA GLY A 17 12.60 -21.54 2.53
C GLY A 17 13.91 -21.76 1.79
N ALA A 18 14.79 -20.77 1.81
CA ALA A 18 16.14 -20.77 1.27
C ALA A 18 17.15 -20.40 2.38
N PHE A 19 17.30 -21.28 3.35
CA PHE A 19 18.06 -21.05 4.59
C PHE A 19 19.55 -20.74 4.38
N GLY A 20 20.12 -21.09 3.22
CA GLY A 20 21.51 -20.81 2.87
C GLY A 20 21.68 -19.54 2.02
N ALA A 21 20.65 -18.71 1.85
CA ALA A 21 20.77 -17.41 1.19
C ALA A 21 21.50 -16.40 2.11
N ASP A 22 22.17 -15.40 1.50
CA ASP A 22 23.06 -14.47 2.18
C ASP A 22 22.63 -12.99 2.07
N PRO A 23 21.30 -12.63 2.15
CA PRO A 23 20.86 -11.26 1.93
C PRO A 23 21.44 -10.27 2.96
N ASN A 24 21.55 -10.67 4.22
CA ASN A 24 22.03 -9.87 5.34
C ASN A 24 23.28 -10.48 6.01
N GLY A 25 24.12 -11.15 5.23
CA GLY A 25 25.35 -11.81 5.65
C GLY A 25 25.27 -13.34 5.50
N GLU A 26 26.39 -14.00 5.71
CA GLU A 26 26.55 -15.44 5.45
C GLU A 26 25.49 -16.25 6.19
N SER A 27 24.73 -17.06 5.42
CA SER A 27 23.67 -17.94 5.93
C SER A 27 22.61 -17.21 6.78
N SER A 28 22.31 -15.94 6.48
CA SER A 28 21.19 -15.24 7.13
C SER A 28 19.85 -15.89 6.78
N GLY A 29 19.75 -16.48 5.59
CA GLY A 29 18.57 -17.17 5.08
C GLY A 29 17.52 -16.24 4.47
N SER A 30 16.69 -16.80 3.61
CA SER A 30 15.51 -16.12 3.04
C SER A 30 14.33 -17.08 2.94
N SER A 31 13.13 -16.53 2.91
CA SER A 31 11.91 -17.26 2.55
C SER A 31 11.18 -16.50 1.44
N TYR A 32 10.46 -17.21 0.60
CA TYR A 32 9.73 -16.66 -0.52
C TYR A 32 8.29 -17.15 -0.44
N VAL A 33 7.34 -16.24 -0.50
CA VAL A 33 5.92 -16.55 -0.69
C VAL A 33 5.59 -16.25 -2.15
N VAL A 34 5.01 -17.23 -2.84
CA VAL A 34 4.57 -17.11 -4.24
C VAL A 34 3.06 -17.20 -4.25
N PHE A 35 2.39 -16.17 -4.74
CA PHE A 35 0.94 -16.13 -4.81
C PHE A 35 0.39 -17.07 -5.86
N GLY A 36 -0.72 -17.73 -5.50
CA GLY A 36 -1.54 -18.50 -6.41
C GLY A 36 -2.11 -17.62 -7.52
N GLN A 37 -2.60 -18.23 -8.59
CA GLN A 37 -3.24 -17.48 -9.67
C GLN A 37 -4.10 -18.39 -10.55
N ALA A 38 -5.12 -17.79 -11.18
CA ALA A 38 -6.01 -18.52 -12.10
C ALA A 38 -5.32 -19.00 -13.38
N SER A 39 -4.25 -18.30 -13.80
CA SER A 39 -3.48 -18.66 -14.99
C SER A 39 -2.41 -19.71 -14.67
N ALA A 40 -2.00 -20.49 -15.68
CA ALA A 40 -0.90 -21.42 -15.47
C ALA A 40 0.43 -20.67 -15.21
N PHE A 41 1.19 -21.13 -14.23
CA PHE A 41 2.56 -20.67 -14.03
C PHE A 41 3.46 -21.02 -15.22
N ALA A 42 4.47 -20.19 -15.45
CA ALA A 42 5.59 -20.57 -16.31
C ALA A 42 6.27 -21.84 -15.78
N ALA A 43 6.91 -22.60 -16.64
CA ALA A 43 7.61 -23.84 -16.26
C ALA A 43 8.73 -23.59 -15.22
N THR A 44 9.25 -22.37 -15.17
CA THR A 44 10.23 -21.89 -14.18
C THR A 44 9.83 -20.51 -13.71
N LEU A 45 9.90 -20.28 -12.40
CA LEU A 45 9.70 -18.97 -11.79
C LEU A 45 11.03 -18.53 -11.16
N ASP A 46 11.49 -17.35 -11.53
CA ASP A 46 12.63 -16.71 -10.88
C ASP A 46 12.15 -16.01 -9.61
N LEU A 47 12.55 -16.50 -8.45
CA LEU A 47 12.14 -15.94 -7.16
C LEU A 47 12.70 -14.53 -6.92
N SER A 48 13.71 -14.10 -7.69
CA SER A 48 14.21 -12.72 -7.64
C SER A 48 13.28 -11.71 -8.33
N SER A 49 12.30 -12.21 -9.11
CA SER A 49 11.30 -11.38 -9.79
C SER A 49 10.02 -11.16 -9.00
N LEU A 50 9.97 -11.64 -7.76
CA LEU A 50 8.81 -11.38 -6.89
C LEU A 50 8.76 -9.91 -6.53
N ASP A 51 7.62 -9.28 -6.82
CA ASP A 51 7.41 -7.84 -6.81
C ASP A 51 6.26 -7.42 -5.88
N GLY A 52 5.79 -8.35 -5.02
CA GLY A 52 4.63 -8.17 -4.16
C GLY A 52 3.29 -8.44 -4.83
N ASN A 53 3.18 -8.31 -6.18
CA ASN A 53 1.98 -8.72 -6.92
C ASN A 53 1.95 -10.23 -7.22
N HIS A 54 3.12 -10.85 -7.31
CA HIS A 54 3.26 -12.28 -7.60
C HIS A 54 3.80 -13.07 -6.39
N GLY A 55 4.06 -12.38 -5.29
CA GLY A 55 4.66 -12.90 -4.09
C GLY A 55 5.72 -11.96 -3.52
N PHE A 56 6.29 -12.32 -2.40
CA PHE A 56 7.27 -11.49 -1.69
C PHE A 56 8.39 -12.32 -1.08
N ARG A 57 9.47 -11.65 -0.68
CA ARG A 57 10.63 -12.23 -0.02
C ARG A 57 10.71 -11.75 1.43
N LEU A 58 11.12 -12.66 2.30
CA LEU A 58 11.42 -12.42 3.71
C LEU A 58 12.87 -12.76 3.95
N ASP A 59 13.68 -11.79 4.34
CA ASP A 59 15.11 -11.97 4.61
C ASP A 59 15.38 -12.19 6.10
N GLY A 60 16.32 -13.09 6.42
CA GLY A 60 16.81 -13.28 7.78
C GLY A 60 17.52 -12.02 8.28
N ALA A 61 17.38 -11.75 9.59
CA ALA A 61 17.81 -10.48 10.18
C ALA A 61 19.33 -10.34 10.29
N ALA A 62 20.03 -11.43 10.61
CA ALA A 62 21.48 -11.39 10.80
C ALA A 62 22.18 -12.61 10.19
N ALA A 63 23.51 -12.49 10.00
CA ALA A 63 24.34 -13.58 9.54
C ALA A 63 24.22 -14.80 10.48
N TYR A 64 24.15 -15.98 9.90
CA TYR A 64 24.03 -17.27 10.58
C TYR A 64 22.70 -17.53 11.31
N ASP A 65 21.68 -16.68 11.19
CA ASP A 65 20.34 -16.93 11.74
C ASP A 65 19.66 -18.13 11.11
N ILE A 66 20.01 -18.46 9.87
CA ILE A 66 19.50 -19.58 9.09
C ILE A 66 17.95 -19.53 9.00
N SER A 67 17.42 -18.33 8.76
CA SER A 67 16.00 -18.08 8.54
C SER A 67 15.48 -18.87 7.35
N GLY A 68 14.24 -19.36 7.43
CA GLY A 68 13.65 -20.18 6.37
C GLY A 68 14.01 -21.67 6.46
N THR A 69 14.67 -22.15 7.53
CA THR A 69 14.91 -23.59 7.76
C THR A 69 13.60 -24.36 7.89
N SER A 70 12.61 -23.76 8.53
CA SER A 70 11.24 -24.26 8.58
C SER A 70 10.29 -23.16 8.16
N VAL A 71 9.34 -23.50 7.29
CA VAL A 71 8.30 -22.57 6.80
C VAL A 71 6.97 -23.32 6.67
N SER A 72 5.88 -22.67 7.05
CA SER A 72 4.54 -23.26 6.97
C SER A 72 3.48 -22.17 7.02
N SER A 73 2.25 -22.51 6.59
CA SER A 73 1.07 -21.75 6.98
C SER A 73 0.88 -21.85 8.49
N ALA A 74 0.47 -20.76 9.11
CA ALA A 74 0.01 -20.67 10.49
C ALA A 74 -1.53 -20.64 10.59
N GLY A 75 -2.24 -20.59 9.45
CA GLY A 75 -3.66 -20.28 9.40
C GLY A 75 -3.89 -18.79 9.68
N ASP A 76 -5.11 -18.37 9.88
CA ASP A 76 -5.48 -17.01 10.28
C ASP A 76 -5.37 -16.91 11.82
N VAL A 77 -4.20 -16.45 12.32
CA VAL A 77 -3.91 -16.41 13.77
C VAL A 77 -4.35 -15.12 14.44
N ASN A 78 -4.59 -14.06 13.66
CA ASN A 78 -5.04 -12.76 14.18
C ASN A 78 -6.53 -12.51 13.95
N GLY A 79 -7.23 -13.34 13.14
CA GLY A 79 -8.67 -13.27 12.88
C GLY A 79 -9.07 -12.22 11.85
N ASP A 80 -8.16 -11.79 10.96
CA ASP A 80 -8.40 -10.77 9.94
C ASP A 80 -8.93 -11.33 8.61
N GLY A 81 -8.95 -12.66 8.46
CA GLY A 81 -9.46 -13.37 7.30
C GLY A 81 -8.38 -13.82 6.32
N PHE A 82 -7.15 -13.35 6.46
CA PHE A 82 -6.01 -13.77 5.64
C PHE A 82 -5.26 -14.95 6.28
N ALA A 83 -4.67 -15.81 5.46
CA ALA A 83 -3.79 -16.84 6.01
C ALA A 83 -2.43 -16.25 6.37
N ASP A 84 -1.93 -16.62 7.56
CA ASP A 84 -0.62 -16.19 8.03
C ASP A 84 0.45 -17.26 7.78
N VAL A 85 1.70 -16.85 7.76
CA VAL A 85 2.82 -17.78 7.62
C VAL A 85 3.78 -17.69 8.80
N VAL A 86 4.41 -18.83 9.13
CA VAL A 86 5.45 -18.91 10.15
C VAL A 86 6.77 -19.30 9.52
N VAL A 87 7.83 -18.58 9.91
CA VAL A 87 9.21 -18.79 9.46
C VAL A 87 10.10 -19.01 10.68
N GLY A 88 10.85 -20.11 10.68
CA GLY A 88 11.81 -20.43 11.73
C GLY A 88 13.23 -20.03 11.36
N ALA A 89 13.93 -19.43 12.33
CA ALA A 89 15.35 -19.10 12.30
C ALA A 89 16.01 -19.72 13.53
N TYR A 90 16.38 -20.99 13.42
CA TYR A 90 16.72 -21.79 14.60
C TYR A 90 18.04 -21.37 15.26
N ASN A 91 18.86 -20.63 14.56
CA ASN A 91 20.17 -20.20 15.02
C ASN A 91 20.20 -18.72 15.48
N ALA A 92 19.07 -18.01 15.39
CA ALA A 92 18.98 -16.61 15.80
C ALA A 92 19.29 -16.43 17.30
N ASP A 93 20.03 -15.36 17.64
CA ASP A 93 20.62 -15.13 18.97
C ASP A 93 19.91 -14.03 19.77
N LEU A 94 18.60 -13.79 19.52
CA LEU A 94 17.85 -12.66 20.14
C LEU A 94 17.81 -12.72 21.68
N ASN A 95 17.82 -13.91 22.27
CA ASN A 95 17.73 -14.13 23.72
C ASN A 95 18.93 -14.92 24.29
N GLY A 96 20.03 -14.97 23.56
CA GLY A 96 21.22 -15.70 23.89
C GLY A 96 21.69 -16.62 22.77
N ASP A 97 22.86 -17.16 22.88
CA ASP A 97 23.57 -17.95 21.88
C ASP A 97 22.68 -19.16 21.45
N LEU A 98 22.39 -19.29 20.17
CA LEU A 98 21.56 -20.34 19.57
C LEU A 98 20.16 -20.47 20.22
N SER A 99 19.57 -19.36 20.66
CA SER A 99 18.25 -19.39 21.31
C SER A 99 17.11 -19.70 20.34
N GLY A 100 17.32 -19.43 19.04
CA GLY A 100 16.34 -19.56 17.98
C GLY A 100 15.26 -18.50 18.03
N SER A 101 14.61 -18.30 16.88
CA SER A 101 13.44 -17.42 16.75
C SER A 101 12.44 -17.99 15.77
N SER A 102 11.18 -17.62 15.95
CA SER A 102 10.13 -17.88 14.98
C SER A 102 9.40 -16.57 14.71
N TYR A 103 9.13 -16.30 13.45
CA TYR A 103 8.45 -15.10 12.99
C TYR A 103 7.10 -15.49 12.41
N VAL A 104 6.05 -14.80 12.84
CA VAL A 104 4.74 -14.89 12.20
C VAL A 104 4.59 -13.64 11.32
N ILE A 105 4.27 -13.88 10.05
CA ILE A 105 4.00 -12.84 9.06
C ILE A 105 2.52 -12.89 8.78
N PHE A 106 1.83 -11.80 9.12
CA PHE A 106 0.40 -11.70 8.91
C PHE A 106 0.06 -11.52 7.43
N GLY A 107 -0.95 -12.27 6.98
CA GLY A 107 -1.56 -12.12 5.68
C GLY A 107 -2.21 -10.74 5.53
N ARG A 108 -2.35 -10.27 4.31
CA ARG A 108 -2.99 -8.99 3.98
C ARG A 108 -3.21 -8.88 2.47
N SER A 109 -4.18 -8.06 2.05
CA SER A 109 -4.49 -7.85 0.63
C SER A 109 -3.37 -7.19 -0.17
N ASP A 110 -2.39 -6.57 0.49
CA ASP A 110 -1.28 -5.87 -0.14
C ASP A 110 0.06 -6.23 0.51
N PHE A 111 0.88 -6.98 -0.19
CA PHE A 111 2.25 -7.31 0.19
C PHE A 111 3.30 -6.40 -0.47
N GLY A 112 2.85 -5.26 -0.97
CA GLY A 112 3.75 -4.27 -1.52
C GLY A 112 4.46 -4.79 -2.78
N GLY A 113 3.72 -4.96 -3.87
CA GLY A 113 4.30 -4.97 -5.21
C GLY A 113 4.83 -3.59 -5.59
N GLY A 114 4.59 -2.61 -4.72
CA GLY A 114 5.15 -1.28 -4.80
C GLY A 114 6.44 -1.15 -4.00
N ASN A 115 7.36 -0.39 -4.51
CA ASN A 115 8.48 0.18 -3.78
C ASN A 115 7.91 0.93 -2.57
N VAL A 116 8.07 0.41 -1.34
CA VAL A 116 7.63 1.15 -0.16
C VAL A 116 8.52 2.37 0.01
N ILE A 117 7.91 3.53 0.06
CA ILE A 117 8.56 4.82 0.30
C ILE A 117 8.08 5.28 1.67
N ALA A 118 8.85 4.93 2.69
CA ALA A 118 8.54 5.27 4.07
C ALA A 118 9.08 6.64 4.46
N GLY A 119 8.27 7.40 5.20
CA GLY A 119 8.65 8.63 5.87
C GLY A 119 9.26 8.39 7.26
N THR A 120 9.41 9.47 7.99
CA THR A 120 9.89 9.54 9.38
C THR A 120 8.79 10.17 10.26
N PRO A 121 8.92 10.22 11.59
CA PRO A 121 7.98 10.98 12.42
C PRO A 121 8.14 12.50 12.30
N GLY A 122 8.14 13.07 11.14
CA GLY A 122 8.26 14.50 10.89
C GLY A 122 8.09 14.84 9.42
N ASP A 123 7.90 16.10 9.08
CA ASP A 123 7.55 16.57 7.73
C ASP A 123 8.51 16.06 6.65
N ASP A 124 8.04 15.20 5.77
CA ASP A 124 8.81 14.54 4.72
C ASP A 124 8.40 14.96 3.29
N ILE A 125 9.26 14.72 2.32
CA ILE A 125 8.95 14.83 0.89
C ILE A 125 9.25 13.50 0.22
N LEU A 126 8.22 12.69 0.06
CA LEU A 126 8.27 11.37 -0.54
C LEU A 126 7.98 11.43 -2.04
N LYS A 127 8.79 10.78 -2.86
CA LYS A 127 8.69 10.86 -4.32
C LYS A 127 8.75 9.47 -4.93
N GLY A 128 7.70 9.09 -5.60
CA GLY A 128 7.59 7.88 -6.40
C GLY A 128 8.14 8.02 -7.83
N THR A 129 7.83 7.03 -8.62
CA THR A 129 8.19 6.88 -10.03
C THR A 129 6.93 6.73 -10.91
N SER A 130 7.01 6.07 -12.02
CA SER A 130 5.84 5.66 -12.82
C SER A 130 5.45 4.20 -12.60
N ALA A 131 6.09 3.51 -11.66
CA ALA A 131 5.70 2.18 -11.21
C ALA A 131 4.65 2.29 -10.08
N ALA A 132 4.15 1.17 -9.61
CA ALA A 132 3.30 1.15 -8.42
C ALA A 132 4.17 1.25 -7.16
N GLU A 133 3.88 2.19 -6.29
CA GLU A 133 4.54 2.41 -5.01
C GLU A 133 3.54 2.44 -3.85
N ILE A 134 4.04 2.15 -2.65
CA ILE A 134 3.30 2.34 -1.40
C ILE A 134 4.00 3.45 -0.62
N PHE A 135 3.29 4.53 -0.38
CA PHE A 135 3.74 5.62 0.46
C PHE A 135 3.20 5.39 1.87
N GLU A 136 4.10 5.31 2.85
CA GLU A 136 3.80 5.27 4.27
C GLU A 136 4.46 6.49 4.91
N ALA A 137 3.72 7.60 5.00
CA ALA A 137 4.29 8.89 5.37
C ALA A 137 4.58 8.97 6.88
N GLY A 138 3.62 8.58 7.74
CA GLY A 138 3.82 8.48 9.18
C GLY A 138 3.27 9.67 9.96
N GLU A 139 3.99 10.12 11.01
CA GLU A 139 3.63 11.35 11.71
C GLU A 139 4.29 12.55 11.03
N GLY A 140 3.60 13.68 10.96
CA GLY A 140 4.14 14.91 10.35
C GLY A 140 3.27 15.43 9.22
N ASN A 141 3.57 16.61 8.70
CA ASN A 141 2.86 17.16 7.55
C ASN A 141 3.65 16.82 6.28
N ASP A 142 3.27 15.75 5.63
CA ASP A 142 4.05 15.11 4.59
C ASP A 142 3.62 15.52 3.19
N ARG A 143 4.54 15.39 2.25
CA ARG A 143 4.25 15.59 0.85
C ARG A 143 4.60 14.35 0.04
N MET A 144 3.59 13.67 -0.48
CA MET A 144 3.72 12.49 -1.33
C MET A 144 3.48 12.85 -2.79
N ILE A 145 4.36 12.42 -3.69
CA ILE A 145 4.30 12.70 -5.14
C ILE A 145 4.40 11.37 -5.88
N GLY A 146 3.26 10.81 -6.34
CA GLY A 146 3.21 9.50 -6.99
C GLY A 146 3.84 9.46 -8.37
N ARG A 147 3.61 10.46 -9.22
CA ARG A 147 4.08 10.53 -10.62
C ARG A 147 3.46 9.52 -11.57
N GLY A 148 2.44 8.80 -11.15
CA GLY A 148 1.72 7.76 -11.91
C GLY A 148 2.12 6.37 -11.47
N GLY A 149 1.33 5.38 -11.88
CA GLY A 149 1.39 4.02 -11.34
C GLY A 149 0.13 3.71 -10.54
N ALA A 150 -0.02 2.45 -10.13
CA ALA A 150 -1.09 2.05 -9.23
C ALA A 150 -0.62 2.24 -7.77
N ASP A 151 -0.40 3.51 -7.38
CA ASP A 151 0.16 3.85 -6.09
C ASP A 151 -0.86 3.71 -4.97
N VAL A 152 -0.37 3.36 -3.79
CA VAL A 152 -1.08 3.39 -2.51
C VAL A 152 -0.49 4.51 -1.67
N PHE A 153 -1.34 5.38 -1.10
CA PHE A 153 -0.90 6.47 -0.26
C PHE A 153 -1.52 6.34 1.12
N HIS A 154 -0.68 6.32 2.15
CA HIS A 154 -1.03 6.43 3.56
C HIS A 154 -0.34 7.69 4.12
N GLY A 155 -1.15 8.72 4.44
CA GLY A 155 -0.66 9.94 5.10
C GLY A 155 -0.43 9.71 6.58
N ASP A 156 -1.30 8.91 7.21
CA ASP A 156 -1.32 8.60 8.64
C ASP A 156 -1.69 9.82 9.52
N ALA A 157 -0.76 10.57 10.04
CA ALA A 157 -1.08 11.63 11.01
C ALA A 157 -0.38 12.95 10.72
N GLY A 158 -1.14 13.99 10.48
CA GLY A 158 -0.68 15.33 10.13
C GLY A 158 -1.51 15.91 8.98
N ASP A 159 -1.19 17.12 8.57
CA ASP A 159 -1.83 17.76 7.42
C ASP A 159 -1.03 17.43 6.16
N ASP A 160 -1.48 16.42 5.41
CA ASP A 160 -0.72 15.82 4.32
C ASP A 160 -1.09 16.36 2.94
N TYR A 161 -0.14 16.31 2.03
CA TYR A 161 -0.32 16.71 0.63
C TYR A 161 0.02 15.56 -0.30
N ILE A 162 -1.00 14.98 -0.92
CA ILE A 162 -0.91 13.83 -1.82
C ILE A 162 -1.10 14.29 -3.27
N GLN A 163 -0.08 14.12 -4.09
CA GLN A 163 -0.09 14.50 -5.51
C GLN A 163 -0.13 13.27 -6.41
N VAL A 164 -1.21 13.13 -7.17
CA VAL A 164 -1.40 12.07 -8.18
C VAL A 164 -1.30 12.64 -9.59
N ALA A 165 -0.61 11.94 -10.50
CA ALA A 165 -0.44 12.37 -11.88
C ALA A 165 -1.62 11.98 -12.78
N ASP A 166 -2.34 10.93 -12.43
CA ASP A 166 -3.52 10.41 -13.12
C ASP A 166 -4.48 9.74 -12.12
N LEU A 167 -5.55 9.14 -12.61
CA LEU A 167 -6.55 8.44 -11.79
C LEU A 167 -6.32 6.92 -11.72
N GLY A 168 -5.11 6.46 -12.00
CA GLY A 168 -4.71 5.05 -11.97
C GLY A 168 -4.23 4.56 -10.61
N PHE A 169 -4.18 5.40 -9.59
CA PHE A 169 -3.78 5.01 -8.23
C PHE A 169 -4.67 3.89 -7.66
N ALA A 170 -4.11 3.08 -6.79
CA ALA A 170 -4.83 1.99 -6.11
C ALA A 170 -5.70 2.54 -4.98
N SER A 171 -5.11 3.34 -4.07
CA SER A 171 -5.84 4.01 -2.98
C SER A 171 -5.13 5.28 -2.52
N VAL A 172 -5.91 6.17 -1.89
CA VAL A 172 -5.45 7.38 -1.21
C VAL A 172 -6.15 7.43 0.14
N ASP A 173 -5.38 7.44 1.21
CA ASP A 173 -5.83 7.66 2.57
C ASP A 173 -4.99 8.79 3.15
N GLY A 174 -5.62 9.94 3.40
CA GLY A 174 -4.96 11.08 4.05
C GLY A 174 -4.66 10.80 5.51
N GLY A 175 -5.55 10.06 6.18
CA GLY A 175 -5.43 9.74 7.59
C GLY A 175 -6.08 10.79 8.48
N SER A 176 -5.38 11.24 9.51
CA SER A 176 -5.92 12.22 10.47
C SER A 176 -5.27 13.59 10.31
N GLY A 177 -6.05 14.61 10.00
CA GLY A 177 -5.58 15.98 9.78
C GLY A 177 -6.48 16.75 8.81
N ASP A 178 -5.95 17.81 8.24
CA ASP A 178 -6.56 18.57 7.12
C ASP A 178 -5.81 18.20 5.81
N ASP A 179 -6.20 17.10 5.16
CA ASP A 179 -5.46 16.49 4.07
C ASP A 179 -5.86 16.99 2.67
N VAL A 180 -4.90 17.00 1.77
CA VAL A 180 -5.04 17.54 0.42
C VAL A 180 -4.74 16.48 -0.64
N LEU A 181 -5.73 16.15 -1.46
CA LEU A 181 -5.52 15.41 -2.70
C LEU A 181 -5.37 16.39 -3.88
N HIS A 182 -4.22 16.36 -4.54
CA HIS A 182 -3.92 17.17 -5.72
C HIS A 182 -3.80 16.31 -6.97
N THR A 183 -4.62 16.59 -7.98
CA THR A 183 -4.52 15.97 -9.30
C THR A 183 -3.69 16.85 -10.24
N ASP A 184 -2.52 16.36 -10.68
CA ASP A 184 -1.58 17.11 -11.55
C ASP A 184 -1.69 16.69 -13.04
N GLY A 185 -2.67 15.89 -13.38
CA GLY A 185 -2.88 15.39 -14.73
C GLY A 185 -3.49 16.42 -15.68
N LYS A 186 -3.77 15.98 -16.89
CA LYS A 186 -4.38 16.82 -17.93
C LYS A 186 -5.78 16.32 -18.27
N ASP A 187 -6.76 17.24 -18.31
CA ASP A 187 -8.14 16.96 -18.68
C ASP A 187 -8.74 15.79 -17.86
N LEU A 188 -8.42 15.72 -16.56
CA LEU A 188 -8.88 14.65 -15.68
C LEU A 188 -10.37 14.80 -15.35
N ASN A 189 -11.06 13.67 -15.26
CA ASN A 189 -12.45 13.59 -14.82
C ASN A 189 -12.54 12.70 -13.57
N LEU A 190 -12.40 13.32 -12.40
CA LEU A 190 -12.52 12.65 -11.12
C LEU A 190 -14.01 12.60 -10.71
N ASP A 191 -14.62 11.45 -10.88
CA ASP A 191 -15.98 11.16 -10.42
C ASP A 191 -15.90 10.32 -9.13
N LEU A 192 -16.14 10.96 -7.98
CA LEU A 192 -15.94 10.34 -6.66
C LEU A 192 -16.79 9.07 -6.44
N ALA A 193 -17.92 8.94 -7.12
CA ALA A 193 -18.71 7.71 -7.05
C ALA A 193 -17.94 6.46 -7.53
N ASN A 194 -16.93 6.64 -8.39
CA ASN A 194 -16.06 5.55 -8.85
C ASN A 194 -14.83 5.33 -7.96
N PHE A 195 -14.66 6.12 -6.92
CA PHE A 195 -13.50 6.11 -6.02
C PHE A 195 -13.90 6.03 -4.54
N SER A 196 -15.17 5.74 -4.24
CA SER A 196 -15.69 5.71 -2.86
C SER A 196 -14.95 4.74 -1.94
N ASP A 197 -14.39 3.66 -2.50
CA ASP A 197 -13.62 2.65 -1.76
C ASP A 197 -12.10 2.90 -1.86
N LYS A 198 -11.68 4.00 -2.47
CA LYS A 198 -10.27 4.27 -2.77
C LYS A 198 -9.76 5.59 -2.21
N ILE A 199 -10.63 6.54 -1.87
CA ILE A 199 -10.24 7.85 -1.37
C ILE A 199 -10.90 8.08 -0.02
N HIS A 200 -10.09 8.25 1.01
CA HIS A 200 -10.49 8.47 2.39
C HIS A 200 -9.62 9.55 3.04
N GLY A 201 -10.09 10.15 4.15
CA GLY A 201 -9.32 11.11 4.92
C GLY A 201 -8.90 12.34 4.12
N ILE A 202 -9.80 12.94 3.30
CA ILE A 202 -9.44 14.08 2.45
C ILE A 202 -10.42 15.25 2.68
N GLU A 203 -9.91 16.39 3.13
CA GLU A 203 -10.65 17.63 3.38
C GLU A 203 -10.53 18.65 2.25
N THR A 204 -9.51 18.50 1.39
CA THR A 204 -9.29 19.41 0.26
C THR A 204 -8.96 18.64 -1.02
N ILE A 205 -9.67 18.93 -2.09
CA ILE A 205 -9.33 18.44 -3.44
C ILE A 205 -8.88 19.60 -4.31
N CYS A 206 -7.68 19.49 -4.86
CA CYS A 206 -7.12 20.46 -5.81
C CYS A 206 -7.08 19.85 -7.21
N ILE A 207 -7.83 20.45 -8.14
CA ILE A 207 -7.90 20.02 -9.54
C ILE A 207 -7.14 20.98 -10.47
N TYR A 208 -6.02 21.55 -9.98
CA TYR A 208 -5.22 22.54 -10.75
C TYR A 208 -4.45 21.95 -11.94
N GLY A 209 -4.54 20.67 -12.23
CA GLY A 209 -3.84 20.01 -13.32
C GLY A 209 -3.89 20.79 -14.66
N ARG A 210 -3.28 20.25 -15.66
CA ARG A 210 -3.29 20.89 -17.00
C ARG A 210 -4.62 20.65 -17.71
N GLY A 211 -5.08 21.63 -18.51
CA GLY A 211 -6.33 21.54 -19.27
C GLY A 211 -7.55 21.85 -18.41
N ASP A 212 -8.70 21.35 -18.82
CA ASP A 212 -10.00 21.57 -18.19
C ASP A 212 -10.40 20.32 -17.38
N ASN A 213 -10.07 20.31 -16.08
CA ASN A 213 -10.36 19.18 -15.21
C ASN A 213 -11.80 19.23 -14.67
N THR A 214 -12.36 18.09 -14.36
CA THR A 214 -13.71 17.98 -13.80
C THR A 214 -13.70 17.15 -12.53
N LEU A 215 -14.34 17.66 -11.48
CA LEU A 215 -14.68 16.92 -10.27
C LEU A 215 -16.19 16.72 -10.23
N THR A 216 -16.64 15.48 -10.17
CA THR A 216 -18.04 15.10 -9.97
C THR A 216 -18.21 14.51 -8.60
N LEU A 217 -19.18 14.99 -7.82
CA LEU A 217 -19.47 14.45 -6.49
C LEU A 217 -20.94 14.64 -6.12
N THR A 218 -21.42 13.73 -5.28
CA THR A 218 -22.72 13.77 -4.59
C THR A 218 -22.57 14.14 -3.13
N ALA A 219 -23.67 14.46 -2.46
CA ALA A 219 -23.66 14.68 -1.02
C ALA A 219 -23.25 13.42 -0.23
N ALA A 220 -23.53 12.22 -0.78
CA ALA A 220 -23.11 10.96 -0.16
C ALA A 220 -21.58 10.74 -0.26
N ASP A 221 -20.97 11.12 -1.38
CA ASP A 221 -19.52 11.02 -1.55
C ASP A 221 -18.78 11.89 -0.55
N LEU A 222 -19.31 13.09 -0.26
CA LEU A 222 -18.73 13.99 0.74
C LEU A 222 -18.69 13.36 2.14
N LEU A 223 -19.73 12.62 2.51
CA LEU A 223 -19.80 11.99 3.84
C LEU A 223 -18.81 10.82 4.01
N ASN A 224 -18.36 10.24 2.91
CA ASN A 224 -17.40 9.11 2.91
C ASN A 224 -15.94 9.57 2.73
N LEU A 225 -15.73 10.85 2.35
CA LEU A 225 -14.42 11.34 1.96
C LEU A 225 -13.56 11.76 3.16
N SER A 226 -14.17 12.35 4.19
CA SER A 226 -13.48 12.88 5.36
C SER A 226 -14.01 12.26 6.66
N ASP A 227 -13.11 11.83 7.50
CA ASP A 227 -13.41 11.26 8.82
C ASP A 227 -13.55 12.33 9.89
N THR A 228 -13.04 13.55 9.65
CA THR A 228 -12.95 14.64 10.63
C THR A 228 -14.03 15.69 10.45
N THR A 229 -14.39 15.99 9.21
CA THR A 229 -15.38 17.03 8.89
C THR A 229 -16.30 16.60 7.75
N ASN A 230 -17.53 17.12 7.71
CA ASN A 230 -18.43 16.98 6.57
C ASN A 230 -18.27 18.18 5.61
N THR A 231 -17.04 18.67 5.45
CA THR A 231 -16.74 19.85 4.64
C THR A 231 -15.60 19.52 3.68
N LEU A 232 -15.82 19.75 2.40
CA LEU A 232 -14.80 19.62 1.37
C LEU A 232 -14.48 21.00 0.80
N LYS A 233 -13.21 21.34 0.78
CA LYS A 233 -12.69 22.50 0.03
C LYS A 233 -12.27 22.03 -1.37
N VAL A 234 -12.69 22.74 -2.39
CA VAL A 234 -12.26 22.43 -3.77
C VAL A 234 -11.57 23.63 -4.37
N HIS A 235 -10.39 23.40 -4.93
CA HIS A 235 -9.62 24.40 -5.63
C HIS A 235 -9.39 23.97 -7.08
N GLY A 236 -9.63 24.90 -8.01
CA GLY A 236 -9.42 24.70 -9.43
C GLY A 236 -8.89 25.96 -10.11
N ASN A 237 -8.52 25.86 -11.36
CA ASN A 237 -8.10 26.99 -12.21
C ASN A 237 -9.17 27.33 -13.25
N ALA A 238 -8.89 28.30 -14.11
CA ALA A 238 -9.82 28.72 -15.17
C ALA A 238 -10.03 27.59 -16.19
N GLY A 239 -11.26 27.17 -16.37
CA GLY A 239 -11.67 26.05 -17.24
C GLY A 239 -12.11 24.81 -16.48
N ASP A 240 -11.63 24.64 -15.24
CA ASP A 240 -12.05 23.52 -14.39
C ASP A 240 -13.53 23.61 -14.01
N ARG A 241 -14.10 22.44 -13.72
CA ARG A 241 -15.54 22.32 -13.45
C ARG A 241 -15.80 21.43 -12.24
N ILE A 242 -16.75 21.86 -11.41
CA ILE A 242 -17.35 21.03 -10.36
C ILE A 242 -18.76 20.67 -10.80
N VAL A 243 -19.10 19.39 -10.79
CA VAL A 243 -20.43 18.86 -11.11
C VAL A 243 -21.03 18.30 -9.82
N LEU A 244 -22.13 18.91 -9.40
CA LEU A 244 -22.89 18.54 -8.22
C LEU A 244 -24.23 17.92 -8.61
N ASP A 245 -24.76 17.01 -7.83
CA ASP A 245 -26.12 16.51 -8.01
C ASP A 245 -27.19 17.54 -7.54
N ASN A 246 -28.47 17.13 -7.51
CA ASN A 246 -29.56 18.04 -7.18
C ASN A 246 -29.80 18.20 -5.66
N ASP A 247 -29.04 17.53 -4.81
CA ASP A 247 -29.21 17.53 -3.34
C ASP A 247 -28.45 18.69 -2.67
N TRP A 248 -27.70 19.46 -3.45
CA TRP A 248 -26.95 20.60 -2.98
C TRP A 248 -27.81 21.88 -2.96
N VAL A 249 -27.62 22.68 -1.92
CA VAL A 249 -28.28 23.98 -1.76
C VAL A 249 -27.21 25.06 -1.68
N ASP A 250 -27.35 26.09 -2.52
CA ASP A 250 -26.47 27.26 -2.43
C ASP A 250 -26.75 27.99 -1.12
N GLY A 251 -25.77 28.06 -0.26
CA GLY A 251 -25.83 28.70 1.05
C GLY A 251 -25.56 30.21 1.04
N GLY A 252 -25.24 30.80 -0.14
CA GLY A 252 -24.99 32.24 -0.34
C GLY A 252 -23.59 32.68 0.02
#